data_85f6e3e6e690c0c17e21d19563c58b3e
#
_entry.id   85f6e3e6e690c0c17e21d19563c58b3e
#
_cell.length_a   1.000
_cell.length_b   1.000
_cell.length_c   1.000
_cell.angle_alpha   90.00
_cell.angle_beta   90.00
_cell.angle_gamma   90.00
#
_symmetry.space_group_name_H-M   'P 1'
#
loop_
_entity.id
_entity.type
_entity.pdbx_description
1 polymer ?
#
loop_
_entity_poly.entity_id
_entity_poly.type
_entity_poly.pdbx_seq_one_letter_code
_entity_poly.pdbx_strand_id
1 'polypeptide(L)'
;MCIRDRDNPGFSLTAPLIHRMVQAITLGDLLQNVHLRTRPYEAVPGSADGLMRRWTTIAREHFLNGGHSTTWGRRTSYKTMINSIVDDFEHLELADGPRKPRVGVLGEILVQFHPDANNHIVETIESEGCEAVLPGLMWFVYNCLSAGDYNYKTFGTDKWSRHVKKAFRALLMQYQKPVTTALRKSTRFEVPTPITELMADAQRIVQLGNQAGEGWYLVGEMVDMIREGVPNIAVVQPFACLPNHVTGRGIFREIRRQFPQANVVSVDYDPGASQVNQLNRIKLMAATARDRNVSEERDAGQAVRPEPDEEIPTSPPTASRPDLNGKPVMELSVHL
;
A
#
# COMPACT_ATOMS: atom_id res chain seq x y z
N MET A 1 -5.29 18.45 20.65
CA MET A 1 -5.71 19.30 21.80
C MET A 1 -7.05 18.74 22.29
N CYS A 2 -7.06 17.99 23.41
CA CYS A 2 -8.31 17.49 23.96
C CYS A 2 -8.95 18.61 24.79
N ILE A 3 -10.05 19.14 24.31
CA ILE A 3 -10.88 20.09 25.09
C ILE A 3 -11.55 19.27 26.18
N ARG A 4 -11.06 19.39 27.42
CA ARG A 4 -11.77 18.88 28.60
C ARG A 4 -12.83 19.90 28.96
N ASP A 5 -14.08 19.56 28.73
CA ASP A 5 -15.21 20.26 29.33
C ASP A 5 -15.36 19.77 30.77
N ARG A 6 -15.61 20.70 31.74
CA ARG A 6 -15.77 20.35 33.15
C ARG A 6 -17.01 19.51 33.40
N ASP A 7 -18.04 19.68 32.60
CA ASP A 7 -19.31 18.97 32.70
C ASP A 7 -19.33 17.63 31.95
N ASN A 8 -18.31 17.39 31.11
CA ASN A 8 -18.13 16.15 30.40
C ASN A 8 -16.65 15.71 30.53
N PRO A 9 -16.30 14.91 31.55
CA PRO A 9 -14.90 14.59 31.88
C PRO A 9 -14.14 13.86 30.74
N GLY A 10 -14.82 13.62 29.64
CA GLY A 10 -14.24 13.07 28.44
C GLY A 10 -13.71 11.65 28.64
N PHE A 11 -13.15 11.14 27.59
CA PHE A 11 -12.61 9.81 27.53
C PHE A 11 -11.19 9.74 28.15
N SER A 12 -11.01 8.91 29.17
CA SER A 12 -9.71 8.75 29.84
C SER A 12 -8.84 7.75 29.09
N LEU A 13 -7.77 8.22 28.47
CA LEU A 13 -6.76 7.36 27.83
C LEU A 13 -5.89 6.70 28.89
N THR A 14 -6.21 5.46 29.25
CA THR A 14 -5.37 4.63 30.13
C THR A 14 -4.40 3.78 29.33
N ALA A 15 -3.26 3.37 29.93
CA ALA A 15 -2.29 2.50 29.24
C ALA A 15 -2.89 1.17 28.73
N PRO A 16 -3.76 0.46 29.49
CA PRO A 16 -4.44 -0.72 28.95
C PRO A 16 -5.36 -0.43 27.75
N LEU A 17 -6.01 0.73 27.76
CA LEU A 17 -6.87 1.13 26.64
C LEU A 17 -6.04 1.44 25.39
N ILE A 18 -4.96 2.22 25.52
CA ILE A 18 -4.03 2.50 24.42
C ILE A 18 -3.49 1.19 23.84
N HIS A 19 -3.08 0.25 24.69
CA HIS A 19 -2.62 -1.06 24.27
C HIS A 19 -3.64 -1.80 23.39
N ARG A 20 -4.92 -1.85 23.84
CA ARG A 20 -6.00 -2.47 23.08
C ARG A 20 -6.31 -1.72 21.77
N MET A 21 -6.29 -0.39 21.79
CA MET A 21 -6.50 0.43 20.60
C MET A 21 -5.45 0.15 19.53
N VAL A 22 -4.16 0.12 19.90
CA VAL A 22 -3.07 -0.18 18.96
C VAL A 22 -3.22 -1.59 18.38
N GLN A 23 -3.54 -2.59 19.21
CA GLN A 23 -3.80 -3.94 18.73
C GLN A 23 -5.01 -3.98 17.78
N ALA A 24 -6.10 -3.27 18.11
CA ALA A 24 -7.30 -3.26 17.29
C ALA A 24 -7.06 -2.62 15.91
N ILE A 25 -6.36 -1.47 15.87
CA ILE A 25 -6.01 -0.81 14.60
C ILE A 25 -5.10 -1.73 13.77
N THR A 26 -4.04 -2.29 14.37
CA THR A 26 -3.13 -3.19 13.65
C THR A 26 -3.84 -4.43 13.10
N LEU A 27 -4.80 -4.97 13.85
CA LEU A 27 -5.60 -6.11 13.41
C LEU A 27 -6.60 -5.72 12.32
N GLY A 28 -7.17 -4.51 12.41
CA GLY A 28 -8.03 -3.93 11.38
C GLY A 28 -7.29 -3.76 10.06
N ASP A 29 -6.07 -3.22 10.09
CA ASP A 29 -5.20 -3.08 8.92
C ASP A 29 -4.90 -4.44 8.27
N LEU A 30 -4.60 -5.47 9.09
CA LEU A 30 -4.41 -6.82 8.58
C LEU A 30 -5.66 -7.36 7.90
N LEU A 31 -6.82 -7.26 8.56
CA LEU A 31 -8.09 -7.75 8.03
C LEU A 31 -8.46 -7.04 6.72
N GLN A 32 -8.30 -5.72 6.66
CA GLN A 32 -8.50 -4.94 5.43
C GLN A 32 -7.59 -5.43 4.30
N ASN A 33 -6.29 -5.59 4.58
CA ASN A 33 -5.31 -6.03 3.58
C ASN A 33 -5.67 -7.40 3.00
N VAL A 34 -5.84 -8.43 3.85
CA VAL A 34 -6.12 -9.79 3.38
C VAL A 34 -7.50 -9.90 2.70
N HIS A 35 -8.48 -9.13 3.16
CA HIS A 35 -9.82 -9.08 2.58
C HIS A 35 -9.80 -8.49 1.16
N LEU A 36 -9.20 -7.31 0.97
CA LEU A 36 -9.14 -6.64 -0.33
C LEU A 36 -8.31 -7.43 -1.38
N ARG A 37 -7.30 -8.17 -0.91
CA ARG A 37 -6.48 -9.06 -1.75
C ARG A 37 -7.17 -10.36 -2.13
N THR A 38 -8.26 -10.74 -1.45
CA THR A 38 -8.95 -12.01 -1.64
C THR A 38 -10.31 -11.84 -2.31
N ARG A 39 -11.09 -10.84 -1.87
CA ARG A 39 -12.47 -10.62 -2.34
C ARG A 39 -12.64 -10.58 -3.87
N PRO A 40 -11.76 -9.88 -4.64
CA PRO A 40 -11.93 -9.82 -6.10
C PRO A 40 -11.77 -11.17 -6.80
N TYR A 41 -11.21 -12.17 -6.14
CA TYR A 41 -10.84 -13.47 -6.71
C TYR A 41 -11.59 -14.64 -6.09
N GLU A 42 -12.51 -14.42 -5.12
CA GLU A 42 -13.24 -15.49 -4.46
C GLU A 42 -14.02 -16.38 -5.42
N ALA A 43 -13.91 -17.70 -5.27
CA ALA A 43 -14.67 -18.66 -6.10
C ALA A 43 -16.15 -18.64 -5.77
N VAL A 44 -16.49 -18.45 -4.49
CA VAL A 44 -17.87 -18.35 -4.01
C VAL A 44 -18.15 -16.92 -3.58
N PRO A 45 -18.99 -16.16 -4.30
CA PRO A 45 -19.30 -14.77 -3.99
C PRO A 45 -19.74 -14.56 -2.54
N GLY A 46 -19.09 -13.61 -1.84
CA GLY A 46 -19.37 -13.24 -0.45
C GLY A 46 -18.66 -14.12 0.60
N SER A 47 -17.82 -15.06 0.20
CA SER A 47 -17.04 -15.88 1.13
C SER A 47 -15.97 -15.07 1.87
N ALA A 48 -15.27 -14.16 1.18
CA ALA A 48 -14.31 -13.23 1.77
C ALA A 48 -14.99 -12.27 2.75
N ASP A 49 -16.15 -11.73 2.38
CA ASP A 49 -16.96 -10.89 3.27
C ASP A 49 -17.48 -11.67 4.49
N GLY A 50 -17.79 -12.93 4.32
CA GLY A 50 -18.16 -13.85 5.41
C GLY A 50 -17.03 -14.00 6.43
N LEU A 51 -15.80 -14.23 5.95
CA LEU A 51 -14.60 -14.30 6.80
C LEU A 51 -14.32 -12.96 7.49
N MET A 52 -14.42 -11.85 6.76
CA MET A 52 -14.23 -10.49 7.31
C MET A 52 -15.19 -10.24 8.47
N ARG A 53 -16.49 -10.51 8.29
CA ARG A 53 -17.51 -10.36 9.35
C ARG A 53 -17.22 -11.25 10.55
N ARG A 54 -16.87 -12.53 10.31
CA ARG A 54 -16.54 -13.50 11.37
C ARG A 54 -15.36 -13.00 12.20
N TRP A 55 -14.25 -12.63 11.57
CA TRP A 55 -13.05 -12.19 12.27
C TRP A 55 -13.21 -10.84 12.96
N THR A 56 -13.97 -9.91 12.37
CA THR A 56 -14.34 -8.64 13.03
C THR A 56 -15.14 -8.89 14.31
N THR A 57 -16.07 -9.85 14.29
CA THR A 57 -16.85 -10.23 15.49
C THR A 57 -15.94 -10.84 16.56
N ILE A 58 -15.07 -11.78 16.20
CA ILE A 58 -14.11 -12.41 17.12
C ILE A 58 -13.18 -11.36 17.73
N ALA A 59 -12.65 -10.45 16.92
CA ALA A 59 -11.78 -9.37 17.37
C ALA A 59 -12.49 -8.43 18.35
N ARG A 60 -13.71 -8.01 18.04
CA ARG A 60 -14.54 -7.17 18.93
C ARG A 60 -14.76 -7.86 20.28
N GLU A 61 -15.16 -9.11 20.28
CA GLU A 61 -15.36 -9.89 21.52
C GLU A 61 -14.05 -10.01 22.30
N HIS A 62 -12.94 -10.30 21.64
CA HIS A 62 -11.61 -10.41 22.27
C HIS A 62 -11.24 -9.12 23.00
N PHE A 63 -11.38 -7.97 22.36
CA PHE A 63 -11.00 -6.68 22.95
C PHE A 63 -11.95 -6.23 24.07
N LEU A 64 -13.23 -6.55 23.97
CA LEU A 64 -14.22 -6.21 25.00
C LEU A 64 -14.16 -7.16 26.21
N ASN A 65 -13.91 -8.44 25.99
CA ASN A 65 -14.03 -9.49 27.02
C ASN A 65 -12.66 -10.00 27.53
N GLY A 66 -11.61 -9.17 27.48
CA GLY A 66 -10.31 -9.52 28.06
C GLY A 66 -9.64 -10.75 27.44
N GLY A 67 -9.79 -10.93 26.13
CA GLY A 67 -9.16 -12.02 25.37
C GLY A 67 -10.03 -13.24 25.18
N HIS A 68 -11.32 -13.19 25.53
CA HIS A 68 -12.27 -14.29 25.32
C HIS A 68 -13.24 -13.95 24.18
N SER A 69 -13.40 -14.89 23.24
CA SER A 69 -14.41 -14.82 22.18
C SER A 69 -15.39 -15.99 22.31
N THR A 70 -16.66 -15.69 22.40
CA THR A 70 -17.74 -16.67 22.40
C THR A 70 -17.92 -17.28 21.00
N THR A 71 -17.76 -16.48 19.96
CA THR A 71 -17.82 -16.91 18.57
C THR A 71 -16.73 -17.94 18.22
N TRP A 72 -15.56 -17.83 18.86
CA TRP A 72 -14.49 -18.82 18.72
C TRP A 72 -14.53 -19.92 19.80
N GLY A 73 -15.37 -19.73 20.81
CA GLY A 73 -15.56 -20.71 21.88
C GLY A 73 -14.35 -20.88 22.82
N ARG A 74 -13.34 -19.98 22.74
CA ARG A 74 -12.13 -20.08 23.57
C ARG A 74 -11.47 -18.73 23.80
N ARG A 75 -10.62 -18.69 24.84
CA ARG A 75 -9.68 -17.59 25.03
C ARG A 75 -8.54 -17.69 24.02
N THR A 76 -8.17 -16.57 23.41
CA THR A 76 -7.12 -16.55 22.40
C THR A 76 -6.17 -15.37 22.60
N SER A 77 -4.93 -15.53 22.16
CA SER A 77 -3.94 -14.46 22.16
C SER A 77 -4.03 -13.64 20.87
N TYR A 78 -3.58 -12.39 20.93
CA TYR A 78 -3.45 -11.52 19.79
C TYR A 78 -2.66 -12.18 18.63
N LYS A 79 -1.52 -12.81 18.95
CA LYS A 79 -0.70 -13.52 17.96
C LYS A 79 -1.43 -14.70 17.30
N THR A 80 -2.22 -15.43 18.09
CA THR A 80 -3.01 -16.56 17.56
C THR A 80 -4.07 -16.07 16.58
N MET A 81 -4.78 -14.97 16.92
CA MET A 81 -5.75 -14.37 16.00
C MET A 81 -5.11 -13.99 14.66
N ILE A 82 -3.97 -13.29 14.69
CA ILE A 82 -3.25 -12.87 13.49
C ILE A 82 -2.91 -14.07 12.59
N ASN A 83 -2.33 -15.12 13.16
CA ASN A 83 -1.99 -16.31 12.36
C ASN A 83 -3.24 -16.99 11.78
N SER A 84 -4.31 -17.10 12.57
CA SER A 84 -5.56 -17.72 12.09
C SER A 84 -6.27 -16.88 11.02
N ILE A 85 -6.22 -15.55 11.10
CA ILE A 85 -6.74 -14.67 10.06
C ILE A 85 -6.00 -14.90 8.75
N VAL A 86 -4.67 -14.84 8.78
CA VAL A 86 -3.85 -15.05 7.58
C VAL A 86 -4.11 -16.44 7.00
N ASP A 87 -4.17 -17.47 7.84
CA ASP A 87 -4.40 -18.86 7.42
C ASP A 87 -5.79 -19.05 6.78
N ASP A 88 -6.85 -18.54 7.41
CA ASP A 88 -8.21 -18.64 6.87
C ASP A 88 -8.35 -17.96 5.51
N PHE A 89 -7.73 -16.76 5.32
CA PHE A 89 -7.75 -16.07 4.04
C PHE A 89 -6.79 -16.68 3.00
N GLU A 90 -5.67 -17.26 3.42
CA GLU A 90 -4.74 -17.98 2.54
C GLU A 90 -5.41 -19.21 1.90
N HIS A 91 -6.23 -19.92 2.67
CA HIS A 91 -6.90 -21.14 2.23
C HIS A 91 -8.30 -20.91 1.65
N LEU A 92 -8.76 -19.64 1.56
CA LEU A 92 -10.01 -19.36 0.86
C LEU A 92 -9.89 -19.76 -0.62
N GLU A 93 -10.88 -20.50 -1.12
CA GLU A 93 -10.92 -20.92 -2.52
C GLU A 93 -11.06 -19.70 -3.45
N LEU A 94 -10.18 -19.63 -4.44
CA LEU A 94 -10.19 -18.57 -5.45
C LEU A 94 -10.61 -19.14 -6.80
N ALA A 95 -11.27 -18.31 -7.59
CA ALA A 95 -11.56 -18.60 -8.97
C ALA A 95 -10.26 -18.59 -9.80
N ASP A 96 -10.17 -19.47 -10.78
CA ASP A 96 -9.10 -19.47 -11.75
C ASP A 96 -9.15 -18.22 -12.63
N GLY A 97 -8.00 -17.62 -12.88
CA GLY A 97 -7.90 -16.47 -13.76
C GLY A 97 -6.64 -15.63 -13.56
N PRO A 98 -6.37 -14.71 -14.48
CA PRO A 98 -5.23 -13.81 -14.36
C PRO A 98 -5.43 -12.81 -13.21
N ARG A 99 -4.32 -12.24 -12.75
CA ARG A 99 -4.36 -11.21 -11.72
C ARG A 99 -5.02 -9.93 -12.28
N LYS A 100 -5.98 -9.40 -11.55
CA LYS A 100 -6.66 -8.16 -11.92
C LYS A 100 -5.70 -6.97 -11.79
N PRO A 101 -5.86 -5.91 -12.62
CA PRO A 101 -5.12 -4.67 -12.45
C PRO A 101 -5.32 -4.12 -11.05
N ARG A 102 -4.23 -3.73 -10.40
CA ARG A 102 -4.28 -3.16 -9.05
C ARG A 102 -4.43 -1.65 -9.09
N VAL A 103 -5.29 -1.12 -8.21
CA VAL A 103 -5.57 0.31 -8.07
C VAL A 103 -5.38 0.71 -6.61
N GLY A 104 -4.37 1.54 -6.35
CA GLY A 104 -4.11 2.13 -5.04
C GLY A 104 -5.10 3.26 -4.73
N VAL A 105 -5.59 3.32 -3.49
CA VAL A 105 -6.39 4.43 -2.97
C VAL A 105 -5.60 5.09 -1.85
N LEU A 106 -5.16 6.31 -2.10
CA LEU A 106 -4.35 7.13 -1.18
C LEU A 106 -5.01 8.49 -0.99
N GLY A 107 -4.67 9.21 0.05
CA GLY A 107 -5.11 10.59 0.17
C GLY A 107 -5.37 11.06 1.61
N GLU A 108 -6.36 11.93 1.76
CA GLU A 108 -6.75 12.44 3.06
C GLU A 108 -7.39 11.31 3.90
N ILE A 109 -6.97 11.20 5.14
CA ILE A 109 -7.19 10.03 5.98
C ILE A 109 -8.68 9.68 6.17
N LEU A 110 -9.56 10.67 6.39
CA LEU A 110 -10.99 10.42 6.52
C LEU A 110 -11.58 9.93 5.19
N VAL A 111 -11.28 10.64 4.11
CA VAL A 111 -11.80 10.30 2.78
C VAL A 111 -11.25 8.95 2.31
N GLN A 112 -10.00 8.63 2.63
CA GLN A 112 -9.38 7.36 2.25
C GLN A 112 -10.05 6.15 2.94
N PHE A 113 -10.33 6.25 4.23
CA PHE A 113 -10.76 5.10 5.03
C PHE A 113 -12.27 5.01 5.28
N HIS A 114 -13.03 6.09 5.05
CA HIS A 114 -14.46 6.11 5.34
C HIS A 114 -15.29 5.93 4.05
N PRO A 115 -15.98 4.79 3.87
CA PRO A 115 -16.71 4.50 2.62
C PRO A 115 -17.74 5.56 2.24
N ASP A 116 -18.49 6.09 3.21
CA ASP A 116 -19.49 7.13 2.93
C ASP A 116 -18.84 8.47 2.55
N ALA A 117 -17.60 8.74 2.97
CA ALA A 117 -16.88 9.96 2.62
C ALA A 117 -16.30 9.91 1.20
N ASN A 118 -16.10 8.72 0.64
CA ASN A 118 -15.52 8.50 -0.68
C ASN A 118 -16.46 7.82 -1.68
N ASN A 119 -17.77 7.81 -1.39
CA ASN A 119 -18.79 7.20 -2.24
C ASN A 119 -18.47 5.75 -2.63
N HIS A 120 -17.99 4.96 -1.67
CA HIS A 120 -17.68 3.53 -1.83
C HIS A 120 -16.69 3.28 -2.98
N ILE A 121 -15.55 4.01 -2.98
CA ILE A 121 -14.55 3.94 -4.05
C ILE A 121 -13.99 2.52 -4.25
N VAL A 122 -13.85 1.74 -3.19
CA VAL A 122 -13.34 0.36 -3.24
C VAL A 122 -14.27 -0.52 -4.07
N GLU A 123 -15.56 -0.49 -3.76
CA GLU A 123 -16.60 -1.23 -4.47
C GLU A 123 -16.69 -0.77 -5.94
N THR A 124 -16.49 0.53 -6.18
CA THR A 124 -16.43 1.08 -7.55
C THR A 124 -15.25 0.50 -8.33
N ILE A 125 -14.05 0.47 -7.75
CA ILE A 125 -12.83 -0.09 -8.37
C ILE A 125 -13.02 -1.58 -8.68
N GLU A 126 -13.58 -2.34 -7.73
CA GLU A 126 -13.81 -3.77 -7.90
C GLU A 126 -14.90 -4.08 -8.94
N SER A 127 -15.97 -3.28 -8.99
CA SER A 127 -17.02 -3.40 -10.01
C SER A 127 -16.51 -3.12 -11.43
N GLU A 128 -15.42 -2.36 -11.55
CA GLU A 128 -14.71 -2.12 -12.81
C GLU A 128 -13.67 -3.22 -13.12
N GLY A 129 -13.66 -4.34 -12.38
CA GLY A 129 -12.80 -5.49 -12.63
C GLY A 129 -11.35 -5.32 -12.18
N CYS A 130 -11.08 -4.41 -11.26
CA CYS A 130 -9.77 -4.15 -10.67
C CYS A 130 -9.69 -4.68 -9.22
N GLU A 131 -8.47 -4.76 -8.68
CA GLU A 131 -8.20 -5.03 -7.27
C GLU A 131 -7.89 -3.71 -6.56
N ALA A 132 -8.63 -3.36 -5.51
CA ALA A 132 -8.35 -2.17 -4.70
C ALA A 132 -7.24 -2.45 -3.69
N VAL A 133 -6.29 -1.51 -3.56
CA VAL A 133 -5.18 -1.58 -2.60
C VAL A 133 -5.20 -0.36 -1.70
N LEU A 134 -5.39 -0.57 -0.40
CA LEU A 134 -5.36 0.48 0.61
C LEU A 134 -4.22 0.21 1.60
N PRO A 135 -3.37 1.21 1.91
CA PRO A 135 -2.40 1.08 2.99
C PRO A 135 -3.09 1.03 4.36
N GLY A 136 -2.37 0.55 5.38
CA GLY A 136 -2.91 0.48 6.72
C GLY A 136 -2.90 1.82 7.44
N LEU A 137 -3.88 2.05 8.31
CA LEU A 137 -4.01 3.26 9.13
C LEU A 137 -2.82 3.43 10.11
N MET A 138 -2.21 2.34 10.58
CA MET A 138 -1.05 2.41 11.46
C MET A 138 0.15 3.10 10.83
N TRP A 139 0.30 3.07 9.49
CA TRP A 139 1.38 3.77 8.79
C TRP A 139 1.26 5.29 8.94
N PHE A 140 0.04 5.83 8.94
CA PHE A 140 -0.18 7.24 9.23
C PHE A 140 0.24 7.60 10.67
N VAL A 141 -0.01 6.73 11.65
CA VAL A 141 0.47 6.91 13.02
C VAL A 141 2.00 6.95 13.07
N TYR A 142 2.68 6.07 12.33
CA TYR A 142 4.14 6.10 12.22
C TYR A 142 4.66 7.37 11.53
N ASN A 143 3.97 7.89 10.53
CA ASN A 143 4.27 9.18 9.91
C ASN A 143 4.27 10.30 10.95
N CYS A 144 3.22 10.41 11.77
CA CYS A 144 3.13 11.43 12.83
C CYS A 144 4.31 11.38 13.82
N LEU A 145 4.87 10.19 14.06
CA LEU A 145 6.01 9.99 14.96
C LEU A 145 7.37 10.19 14.28
N SER A 146 7.42 10.28 12.95
CA SER A 146 8.66 10.31 12.18
C SER A 146 9.25 11.71 12.02
N ALA A 147 8.49 12.78 12.27
CA ALA A 147 8.90 14.17 12.14
C ALA A 147 10.09 14.59 13.05
N GLY A 148 10.30 13.86 14.16
CA GLY A 148 11.27 14.26 15.19
C GLY A 148 12.73 14.33 14.71
N ASP A 149 13.15 13.40 13.86
CA ASP A 149 14.53 13.36 13.35
C ASP A 149 14.82 14.51 12.38
N TYR A 150 13.90 14.82 11.49
CA TYR A 150 14.00 15.95 10.57
C TYR A 150 14.01 17.29 11.32
N ASN A 151 13.07 17.48 12.24
CA ASN A 151 12.94 18.71 13.01
C ASN A 151 14.18 18.98 13.88
N TYR A 152 14.76 17.94 14.48
CA TYR A 152 16.00 18.06 15.23
C TYR A 152 17.18 18.47 14.33
N LYS A 153 17.33 17.83 13.19
CA LYS A 153 18.44 18.13 12.25
C LYS A 153 18.35 19.52 11.64
N THR A 154 17.12 19.95 11.30
CA THR A 154 16.89 21.18 10.53
C THR A 154 16.68 22.40 11.43
N PHE A 155 15.98 22.26 12.54
CA PHE A 155 15.57 23.36 13.41
C PHE A 155 16.20 23.32 14.80
N GLY A 156 17.04 22.32 15.10
CA GLY A 156 17.64 22.17 16.43
C GLY A 156 16.63 21.93 17.55
N THR A 157 15.45 21.39 17.22
CA THR A 157 14.40 21.15 18.21
C THR A 157 14.84 20.18 19.31
N ASP A 158 14.07 20.16 20.42
CA ASP A 158 14.38 19.42 21.63
C ASP A 158 14.76 17.94 21.37
N LYS A 159 15.98 17.57 21.79
CA LYS A 159 16.52 16.21 21.71
C LYS A 159 15.64 15.20 22.44
N TRP A 160 15.04 15.61 23.57
CA TRP A 160 14.20 14.73 24.39
C TRP A 160 12.93 14.32 23.63
N SER A 161 12.22 15.28 23.04
CA SER A 161 11.05 15.01 22.20
C SER A 161 11.35 14.02 21.07
N ARG A 162 12.52 14.19 20.41
CA ARG A 162 13.01 13.24 19.40
C ARG A 162 13.16 11.82 19.94
N HIS A 163 13.83 11.66 21.09
CA HIS A 163 14.06 10.33 21.69
C HIS A 163 12.75 9.68 22.14
N VAL A 164 11.84 10.46 22.74
CA VAL A 164 10.52 9.97 23.15
C VAL A 164 9.71 9.48 21.93
N LYS A 165 9.62 10.27 20.86
CA LYS A 165 8.94 9.86 19.62
C LYS A 165 9.55 8.61 19.00
N LYS A 166 10.88 8.52 18.97
CA LYS A 166 11.60 7.35 18.45
C LYS A 166 11.33 6.09 19.29
N ALA A 167 11.40 6.23 20.62
CA ALA A 167 11.10 5.11 21.53
C ALA A 167 9.64 4.66 21.41
N PHE A 168 8.70 5.61 21.32
CA PHE A 168 7.29 5.30 21.16
C PHE A 168 7.01 4.62 19.81
N ARG A 169 7.59 5.11 18.72
CA ARG A 169 7.51 4.43 17.41
C ARG A 169 8.06 3.01 17.48
N ALA A 170 9.23 2.81 18.11
CA ALA A 170 9.81 1.48 18.27
C ALA A 170 8.91 0.53 19.10
N LEU A 171 8.24 1.06 20.13
CA LEU A 171 7.25 0.33 20.89
C LEU A 171 6.05 -0.07 20.03
N LEU A 172 5.47 0.84 19.27
CA LEU A 172 4.35 0.55 18.38
C LEU A 172 4.71 -0.49 17.32
N MET A 173 5.94 -0.45 16.78
CA MET A 173 6.41 -1.45 15.81
C MET A 173 6.44 -2.89 16.39
N GLN A 174 6.47 -3.09 17.72
CA GLN A 174 6.38 -4.43 18.30
C GLN A 174 5.02 -5.08 18.04
N TYR A 175 3.95 -4.27 17.90
CA TYR A 175 2.60 -4.76 17.56
C TYR A 175 2.50 -5.24 16.11
N GLN A 176 3.33 -4.71 15.22
CA GLN A 176 3.39 -5.12 13.82
C GLN A 176 4.20 -6.43 13.61
N LYS A 177 5.10 -6.77 14.52
CA LYS A 177 5.95 -7.96 14.35
C LYS A 177 5.16 -9.27 14.15
N PRO A 178 4.09 -9.56 14.90
CA PRO A 178 3.28 -10.76 14.66
C PRO A 178 2.64 -10.75 13.27
N VAL A 179 2.14 -9.59 12.81
CA VAL A 179 1.53 -9.41 11.48
C VAL A 179 2.58 -9.68 10.39
N THR A 180 3.71 -8.98 10.43
CA THR A 180 4.81 -9.16 9.48
C THR A 180 5.31 -10.61 9.45
N THR A 181 5.37 -11.27 10.63
CA THR A 181 5.80 -12.68 10.72
C THR A 181 4.77 -13.63 10.09
N ALA A 182 3.49 -13.36 10.25
CA ALA A 182 2.42 -14.15 9.64
C ALA A 182 2.39 -13.97 8.12
N LEU A 183 2.43 -12.71 7.65
CA LEU A 183 2.43 -12.38 6.22
C LEU A 183 3.65 -12.94 5.47
N ARG A 184 4.84 -12.95 6.09
CA ARG A 184 6.04 -13.59 5.48
C ARG A 184 5.90 -15.08 5.22
N LYS A 185 4.98 -15.76 5.86
CA LYS A 185 4.71 -17.19 5.64
C LYS A 185 3.66 -17.42 4.57
N SER A 186 2.91 -16.39 4.22
CA SER A 186 1.91 -16.43 3.18
C SER A 186 2.57 -16.40 1.81
N THR A 187 1.96 -17.09 0.87
CA THR A 187 2.32 -17.03 -0.56
C THR A 187 1.46 -16.00 -1.32
N ARG A 188 0.38 -15.56 -0.68
CA ARG A 188 -0.65 -14.69 -1.27
C ARG A 188 -0.51 -13.23 -0.86
N PHE A 189 -0.09 -12.97 0.39
CA PHE A 189 -0.11 -11.63 0.98
C PHE A 189 1.29 -11.05 1.10
N GLU A 190 1.44 -9.80 0.70
CA GLU A 190 2.69 -9.05 0.77
C GLU A 190 2.90 -8.44 2.16
N VAL A 191 4.15 -8.27 2.54
CA VAL A 191 4.51 -7.62 3.81
C VAL A 191 4.58 -6.12 3.56
N PRO A 192 3.88 -5.28 4.34
CA PRO A 192 3.94 -3.82 4.16
C PRO A 192 5.35 -3.26 4.30
N THR A 193 5.70 -2.32 3.44
CA THR A 193 6.99 -1.64 3.41
C THR A 193 7.25 -0.85 4.70
N PRO A 194 8.43 -0.95 5.30
CA PRO A 194 8.77 -0.19 6.50
C PRO A 194 8.72 1.33 6.29
N ILE A 195 8.26 2.10 7.28
CA ILE A 195 8.15 3.56 7.21
C ILE A 195 9.47 4.25 6.84
N THR A 196 10.61 3.65 7.17
CA THR A 196 11.95 4.18 6.83
C THR A 196 12.24 4.12 5.33
N GLU A 197 11.70 3.14 4.64
CA GLU A 197 11.81 3.01 3.18
C GLU A 197 10.87 4.00 2.49
N LEU A 198 9.62 4.15 2.98
CA LEU A 198 8.72 5.20 2.49
C LEU A 198 9.34 6.59 2.63
N MET A 199 10.04 6.87 3.75
CA MET A 199 10.79 8.12 3.93
C MET A 199 11.88 8.31 2.88
N ALA A 200 12.65 7.26 2.58
CA ALA A 200 13.69 7.30 1.57
C ALA A 200 13.12 7.52 0.17
N ASP A 201 12.00 6.90 -0.13
CA ASP A 201 11.30 7.06 -1.40
C ASP A 201 10.71 8.46 -1.58
N ALA A 202 10.06 8.99 -0.55
CA ALA A 202 9.55 10.36 -0.56
C ALA A 202 10.65 11.39 -0.81
N GLN A 203 11.84 11.23 -0.20
CA GLN A 203 12.98 12.16 -0.31
C GLN A 203 13.51 12.32 -1.74
N ARG A 204 13.20 11.43 -2.64
CA ARG A 204 13.56 11.53 -4.07
C ARG A 204 12.75 12.60 -4.80
N ILE A 205 11.60 12.99 -4.25
CA ILE A 205 10.64 13.90 -4.89
C ILE A 205 10.38 15.12 -4.04
N VAL A 206 10.19 14.95 -2.72
CA VAL A 206 9.90 16.04 -1.79
C VAL A 206 10.76 15.95 -0.54
N GLN A 207 10.97 17.09 0.12
CA GLN A 207 11.66 17.09 1.41
C GLN A 207 10.75 16.59 2.53
N LEU A 208 11.31 15.86 3.49
CA LEU A 208 10.59 15.38 4.68
C LEU A 208 10.10 16.52 5.60
N GLY A 209 10.44 17.76 5.29
CA GLY A 209 9.90 18.97 5.94
C GLY A 209 8.43 19.25 5.61
N ASN A 210 7.90 18.64 4.56
CA ASN A 210 6.46 18.68 4.22
C ASN A 210 5.69 17.77 5.17
N GLN A 211 5.47 18.19 6.41
CA GLN A 211 4.93 17.37 7.51
C GLN A 211 3.45 17.68 7.84
N ALA A 212 2.83 18.65 7.16
CA ALA A 212 1.44 19.00 7.40
C ALA A 212 0.53 17.90 6.82
N GLY A 213 -0.36 17.35 7.65
CA GLY A 213 -1.23 16.25 7.27
C GLY A 213 -0.45 15.03 6.79
N GLU A 214 -0.83 14.49 5.66
CA GLU A 214 -0.15 13.38 5.00
C GLU A 214 1.24 13.81 4.46
N GLY A 215 1.32 15.00 3.91
CA GLY A 215 2.58 15.63 3.52
C GLY A 215 3.51 14.74 2.68
N TRP A 216 4.77 14.58 3.11
CA TRP A 216 5.75 13.71 2.44
C TRP A 216 5.33 12.24 2.40
N TYR A 217 4.52 11.81 3.38
CA TYR A 217 4.08 10.43 3.53
C TYR A 217 3.24 9.98 2.32
N LEU A 218 2.31 10.81 1.86
CA LEU A 218 1.52 10.55 0.65
C LEU A 218 2.41 10.31 -0.59
N VAL A 219 3.52 11.06 -0.70
CA VAL A 219 4.49 10.87 -1.79
C VAL A 219 5.21 9.53 -1.65
N GLY A 220 5.63 9.20 -0.43
CA GLY A 220 6.27 7.91 -0.12
C GLY A 220 5.37 6.73 -0.47
N GLU A 221 4.09 6.79 -0.09
CA GLU A 221 3.11 5.76 -0.45
C GLU A 221 2.89 5.63 -1.96
N MET A 222 2.80 6.74 -2.69
CA MET A 222 2.68 6.69 -4.15
C MET A 222 3.88 5.99 -4.80
N VAL A 223 5.10 6.33 -4.39
CA VAL A 223 6.33 5.73 -4.94
C VAL A 223 6.42 4.25 -4.58
N ASP A 224 6.12 3.91 -3.34
CA ASP A 224 6.11 2.53 -2.84
C ASP A 224 5.12 1.67 -3.63
N MET A 225 3.88 2.11 -3.73
CA MET A 225 2.86 1.39 -4.52
C MET A 225 3.27 1.14 -5.97
N ILE A 226 3.83 2.15 -6.65
CA ILE A 226 4.29 1.99 -8.03
C ILE A 226 5.38 0.92 -8.13
N ARG A 227 6.30 0.88 -7.15
CA ARG A 227 7.37 -0.12 -7.09
C ARG A 227 6.86 -1.53 -6.79
N GLU A 228 5.84 -1.63 -5.95
CA GLU A 228 5.16 -2.87 -5.63
C GLU A 228 4.21 -3.33 -6.76
N GLY A 229 4.26 -2.69 -7.93
CA GLY A 229 3.46 -3.03 -9.10
C GLY A 229 1.99 -2.60 -8.99
N VAL A 230 1.73 -1.49 -8.28
CA VAL A 230 0.42 -0.82 -8.23
C VAL A 230 0.55 0.58 -8.87
N PRO A 231 0.70 0.67 -10.21
CA PRO A 231 0.95 1.94 -10.87
C PRO A 231 -0.29 2.81 -11.02
N ASN A 232 -1.48 2.25 -10.83
CA ASN A 232 -2.75 2.98 -10.94
C ASN A 232 -3.13 3.48 -9.55
N ILE A 233 -3.22 4.80 -9.35
CA ILE A 233 -3.42 5.40 -8.02
C ILE A 233 -4.49 6.49 -8.09
N ALA A 234 -5.55 6.33 -7.28
CA ALA A 234 -6.53 7.36 -7.00
C ALA A 234 -6.14 8.11 -5.72
N VAL A 235 -5.81 9.39 -5.84
CA VAL A 235 -5.58 10.28 -4.70
C VAL A 235 -6.88 10.96 -4.34
N VAL A 236 -7.46 10.57 -3.21
CA VAL A 236 -8.78 11.00 -2.73
C VAL A 236 -8.65 12.09 -1.67
N GLN A 237 -9.45 13.14 -1.78
CA GLN A 237 -9.27 14.30 -0.92
C GLN A 237 -10.53 15.18 -0.89
N PRO A 238 -10.77 15.96 0.20
CA PRO A 238 -11.71 17.06 0.14
C PRO A 238 -11.09 18.22 -0.65
N PHE A 239 -11.93 19.06 -1.24
CA PHE A 239 -11.48 20.27 -1.92
C PHE A 239 -10.68 21.18 -0.96
N ALA A 240 -9.61 21.77 -1.48
CA ALA A 240 -8.71 22.65 -0.73
C ALA A 240 -7.97 21.99 0.47
N CYS A 241 -7.91 20.67 0.55
CA CYS A 241 -6.98 20.01 1.47
C CYS A 241 -5.55 20.33 1.03
N LEU A 242 -4.90 21.28 1.71
CA LEU A 242 -3.60 21.83 1.30
C LEU A 242 -2.52 20.76 1.12
N PRO A 243 -2.27 19.84 2.10
CA PRO A 243 -1.27 18.80 1.92
C PRO A 243 -1.50 17.95 0.66
N ASN A 244 -2.74 17.50 0.46
CA ASN A 244 -3.07 16.64 -0.67
C ASN A 244 -2.99 17.38 -2.03
N HIS A 245 -3.26 18.67 -2.06
CA HIS A 245 -3.08 19.47 -3.29
C HIS A 245 -1.60 19.73 -3.58
N VAL A 246 -0.79 20.05 -2.57
CA VAL A 246 0.63 20.40 -2.75
C VAL A 246 1.49 19.15 -2.95
N THR A 247 1.45 18.19 -2.01
CA THR A 247 2.28 16.98 -2.03
C THR A 247 1.60 15.78 -2.70
N GLY A 248 0.29 15.83 -2.95
CA GLY A 248 -0.43 14.90 -3.76
C GLY A 248 -0.47 15.36 -5.23
N ARG A 249 -1.53 16.09 -5.59
CA ARG A 249 -1.78 16.52 -6.98
C ARG A 249 -0.64 17.34 -7.60
N GLY A 250 0.03 18.19 -6.80
CA GLY A 250 1.10 19.06 -7.27
C GLY A 250 2.32 18.33 -7.81
N ILE A 251 2.56 17.09 -7.37
CA ILE A 251 3.75 16.31 -7.76
C ILE A 251 3.47 15.27 -8.86
N PHE A 252 2.25 15.16 -9.38
CA PHE A 252 1.88 14.14 -10.38
C PHE A 252 2.75 14.20 -11.64
N ARG A 253 3.16 15.40 -12.06
CA ARG A 253 4.06 15.56 -13.22
C ARG A 253 5.42 14.92 -12.94
N GLU A 254 5.94 15.09 -11.73
CA GLU A 254 7.23 14.51 -11.33
C GLU A 254 7.13 13.00 -11.15
N ILE A 255 6.04 12.51 -10.57
CA ILE A 255 5.76 11.06 -10.48
C ILE A 255 5.78 10.43 -11.89
N ARG A 256 5.04 10.99 -12.85
CA ARG A 256 5.01 10.47 -14.22
C ARG A 256 6.34 10.59 -14.95
N ARG A 257 7.16 11.59 -14.61
CA ARG A 257 8.51 11.74 -15.16
C ARG A 257 9.46 10.64 -14.68
N GLN A 258 9.39 10.29 -13.39
CA GLN A 258 10.23 9.23 -12.81
C GLN A 258 9.67 7.83 -13.07
N PHE A 259 8.36 7.69 -13.15
CA PHE A 259 7.63 6.44 -13.35
C PHE A 259 6.64 6.58 -14.51
N PRO A 260 7.09 6.38 -15.76
CA PRO A 260 6.23 6.55 -16.94
C PRO A 260 4.98 5.67 -16.96
N GLN A 261 5.02 4.54 -16.26
CA GLN A 261 3.89 3.62 -16.07
C GLN A 261 2.82 4.16 -15.10
N ALA A 262 3.10 5.22 -14.34
CA ALA A 262 2.18 5.74 -13.34
C ALA A 262 0.90 6.34 -13.96
N ASN A 263 -0.24 5.78 -13.58
CA ASN A 263 -1.58 6.24 -13.92
C ASN A 263 -2.23 6.84 -12.68
N VAL A 264 -1.93 8.11 -12.40
CA VAL A 264 -2.33 8.78 -11.15
C VAL A 264 -3.43 9.80 -11.45
N VAL A 265 -4.54 9.73 -10.70
CA VAL A 265 -5.65 10.67 -10.77
C VAL A 265 -5.98 11.24 -9.40
N SER A 266 -6.48 12.48 -9.36
CA SER A 266 -6.98 13.10 -8.14
C SER A 266 -8.50 13.13 -8.20
N VAL A 267 -9.16 12.77 -7.10
CA VAL A 267 -10.61 12.78 -6.95
C VAL A 267 -10.99 13.59 -5.72
N ASP A 268 -11.70 14.68 -5.94
CA ASP A 268 -12.18 15.58 -4.88
C ASP A 268 -13.57 15.11 -4.40
N TYR A 269 -13.69 14.90 -3.09
CA TYR A 269 -14.93 14.45 -2.43
C TYR A 269 -15.46 15.56 -1.52
N ASP A 270 -16.41 16.33 -2.04
CA ASP A 270 -17.09 17.38 -1.31
C ASP A 270 -18.60 17.22 -1.42
N PRO A 271 -19.37 17.69 -0.43
CA PRO A 271 -20.83 17.59 -0.46
C PRO A 271 -21.48 18.24 -1.69
N GLY A 272 -20.84 19.25 -2.29
CA GLY A 272 -21.30 19.92 -3.51
C GLY A 272 -20.69 19.40 -4.81
N ALA A 273 -19.76 18.44 -4.74
CA ALA A 273 -19.11 17.92 -5.95
C ALA A 273 -20.01 16.92 -6.68
N SER A 274 -19.87 16.89 -8.02
CA SER A 274 -20.62 15.96 -8.86
C SER A 274 -20.11 14.52 -8.67
N GLN A 275 -20.92 13.66 -8.08
CA GLN A 275 -20.64 12.23 -7.95
C GLN A 275 -20.35 11.58 -9.32
N VAL A 276 -21.02 12.02 -10.37
CA VAL A 276 -20.80 11.53 -11.74
C VAL A 276 -19.38 11.83 -12.20
N ASN A 277 -18.85 13.02 -11.90
CA ASN A 277 -17.48 13.38 -12.27
C ASN A 277 -16.45 12.57 -11.50
N GLN A 278 -16.69 12.30 -10.21
CA GLN A 278 -15.83 11.43 -9.38
C GLN A 278 -15.80 10.02 -9.95
N LEU A 279 -16.97 9.44 -10.22
CA LEU A 279 -17.12 8.12 -10.77
C LEU A 279 -16.45 8.00 -12.16
N ASN A 280 -16.64 8.98 -13.04
CA ASN A 280 -16.05 8.98 -14.38
C ASN A 280 -14.51 8.98 -14.32
N ARG A 281 -13.90 9.70 -13.38
CA ARG A 281 -12.44 9.71 -13.21
C ARG A 281 -11.93 8.32 -12.80
N ILE A 282 -12.61 7.66 -11.89
CA ILE A 282 -12.25 6.30 -11.42
C ILE A 282 -12.42 5.30 -12.57
N LYS A 283 -13.55 5.34 -13.28
CA LYS A 283 -13.82 4.46 -14.42
C LYS A 283 -12.80 4.62 -15.55
N LEU A 284 -12.42 5.85 -15.88
CA LEU A 284 -11.40 6.11 -16.91
C LEU A 284 -10.04 5.56 -16.49
N MET A 285 -9.65 5.75 -15.22
CA MET A 285 -8.41 5.18 -14.67
C MET A 285 -8.45 3.65 -14.72
N ALA A 286 -9.55 3.02 -14.29
CA ALA A 286 -9.72 1.57 -14.30
C ALA A 286 -9.71 1.00 -15.73
N ALA A 287 -10.32 1.68 -16.69
CA ALA A 287 -10.26 1.29 -18.10
C ALA A 287 -8.80 1.30 -18.61
N THR A 288 -8.06 2.37 -18.34
CA THR A 288 -6.63 2.45 -18.69
C THR A 288 -5.81 1.34 -18.02
N ALA A 289 -6.13 1.00 -16.77
CA ALA A 289 -5.45 -0.07 -16.05
C ALA A 289 -5.70 -1.43 -16.68
N ARG A 290 -6.93 -1.73 -17.08
CA ARG A 290 -7.29 -2.99 -17.78
C ARG A 290 -6.62 -3.09 -19.14
N ASP A 291 -6.63 -2.02 -19.95
CA ASP A 291 -6.01 -2.02 -21.26
C ASP A 291 -4.51 -2.31 -21.21
N ARG A 292 -3.81 -1.76 -20.21
CA ARG A 292 -2.39 -2.04 -19.96
C ARG A 292 -2.15 -3.47 -19.50
N ASN A 293 -2.95 -3.99 -18.59
CA ASN A 293 -2.82 -5.37 -18.12
C ASN A 293 -2.94 -6.37 -19.27
N VAL A 294 -3.92 -6.16 -20.15
CA VAL A 294 -4.12 -7.00 -21.35
C VAL A 294 -2.91 -6.90 -22.32
N SER A 295 -2.33 -5.71 -22.44
CA SER A 295 -1.12 -5.53 -23.30
C SER A 295 0.07 -6.27 -22.72
N GLU A 296 0.34 -6.15 -21.43
CA GLU A 296 1.43 -6.83 -20.72
C GLU A 296 1.29 -8.37 -20.79
N GLU A 297 0.07 -8.90 -20.65
CA GLU A 297 -0.20 -10.33 -20.80
C GLU A 297 0.03 -10.83 -22.22
N ARG A 298 -0.31 -10.05 -23.25
CA ARG A 298 -0.04 -10.37 -24.65
C ARG A 298 1.46 -10.40 -24.93
N ASP A 299 2.19 -9.41 -24.45
CA ASP A 299 3.65 -9.32 -24.63
C ASP A 299 4.37 -10.47 -23.92
N ALA A 300 3.94 -10.80 -22.70
CA ALA A 300 4.44 -11.95 -21.96
C ALA A 300 4.12 -13.27 -22.68
N GLY A 301 2.91 -13.42 -23.24
CA GLY A 301 2.52 -14.59 -24.02
C GLY A 301 3.26 -14.74 -25.35
N GLN A 302 3.69 -13.62 -25.95
CA GLN A 302 4.52 -13.64 -27.17
C GLN A 302 5.97 -13.95 -26.87
N ALA A 303 6.50 -13.49 -25.73
CA ALA A 303 7.88 -13.79 -25.33
C ALA A 303 8.12 -15.28 -24.99
N VAL A 304 7.07 -16.05 -24.75
CA VAL A 304 7.15 -17.50 -24.47
C VAL A 304 7.07 -18.37 -25.75
N ARG A 305 6.80 -17.78 -26.93
CA ARG A 305 6.93 -18.54 -28.17
C ARG A 305 8.41 -18.60 -28.55
N PRO A 306 9.09 -19.79 -28.52
CA PRO A 306 10.38 -19.92 -29.14
C PRO A 306 10.22 -19.61 -30.62
N GLU A 307 11.05 -18.74 -31.15
CA GLU A 307 11.18 -18.61 -32.60
C GLU A 307 11.46 -20.00 -33.16
N PRO A 308 10.81 -20.39 -34.29
CA PRO A 308 11.19 -21.63 -34.97
C PRO A 308 12.69 -21.56 -35.30
N ASP A 309 13.45 -22.59 -34.92
CA ASP A 309 14.87 -22.72 -35.08
C ASP A 309 15.29 -22.14 -36.43
N GLU A 310 15.90 -20.96 -36.46
CA GLU A 310 16.67 -20.53 -37.60
C GLU A 310 17.84 -21.51 -37.71
N GLU A 311 17.84 -22.30 -38.79
CA GLU A 311 18.95 -23.17 -39.16
C GLU A 311 20.25 -22.35 -39.13
N ILE A 312 21.12 -22.68 -38.18
CA ILE A 312 22.45 -22.08 -38.09
C ILE A 312 23.18 -22.41 -39.40
N PRO A 313 23.57 -21.41 -40.21
CA PRO A 313 24.36 -21.66 -41.41
C PRO A 313 25.70 -22.24 -40.99
N THR A 314 25.96 -23.47 -41.32
CA THR A 314 27.27 -24.13 -41.18
C THR A 314 28.26 -23.60 -42.22
N SER A 315 28.76 -22.40 -42.02
CA SER A 315 29.90 -21.87 -42.77
C SER A 315 30.97 -21.38 -41.81
N PRO A 316 32.23 -21.78 -41.97
CA PRO A 316 33.29 -21.38 -41.05
C PRO A 316 33.60 -19.89 -41.17
N PRO A 317 34.05 -19.24 -40.09
CA PRO A 317 34.35 -17.81 -40.07
C PRO A 317 35.54 -17.51 -41.00
N THR A 318 35.34 -16.64 -41.98
CA THR A 318 36.39 -16.08 -42.83
C THR A 318 37.27 -15.14 -42.02
N ALA A 319 38.56 -15.28 -42.27
CA ALA A 319 39.66 -14.61 -41.59
C ALA A 319 39.52 -13.11 -41.39
N SER A 320 39.97 -12.66 -40.20
CA SER A 320 40.15 -11.28 -39.80
C SER A 320 40.91 -10.44 -40.83
N ARG A 321 40.33 -9.30 -41.23
CA ARG A 321 41.05 -8.27 -41.99
C ARG A 321 42.10 -7.59 -41.11
N PRO A 322 43.35 -7.44 -41.58
CA PRO A 322 44.37 -6.67 -40.87
C PRO A 322 44.02 -5.17 -40.94
N ASP A 323 44.54 -4.40 -39.94
CA ASP A 323 44.45 -2.94 -39.93
C ASP A 323 45.18 -2.32 -41.15
N LEU A 324 44.99 -1.02 -41.36
CA LEU A 324 45.61 -0.28 -42.48
C LEU A 324 47.14 -0.29 -42.50
N ASN A 325 47.78 -0.92 -41.48
CA ASN A 325 49.23 -1.06 -41.32
C ASN A 325 49.71 -2.52 -41.22
N GLY A 326 48.85 -3.50 -41.49
CA GLY A 326 49.21 -4.90 -41.59
C GLY A 326 49.54 -5.61 -40.27
N LYS A 327 49.12 -5.10 -39.11
CA LYS A 327 49.35 -5.73 -37.80
C LYS A 327 48.08 -6.38 -37.24
N PRO A 328 48.18 -7.53 -36.58
CA PRO A 328 47.03 -8.18 -35.94
C PRO A 328 46.56 -7.37 -34.73
N VAL A 329 45.23 -7.13 -34.62
CA VAL A 329 44.60 -6.47 -33.48
C VAL A 329 44.46 -7.45 -32.34
N MET A 330 45.09 -7.18 -31.19
CA MET A 330 44.91 -7.95 -29.95
C MET A 330 43.64 -7.49 -29.24
N GLU A 331 42.64 -8.36 -29.08
CA GLU A 331 41.50 -8.12 -28.22
C GLU A 331 41.90 -8.17 -26.75
N LEU A 332 41.73 -7.07 -26.06
CA LEU A 332 41.82 -6.99 -24.60
C LEU A 332 40.48 -7.44 -24.00
N SER A 333 40.44 -8.67 -23.47
CA SER A 333 39.35 -9.14 -22.63
C SER A 333 39.41 -8.42 -21.28
N VAL A 334 38.44 -7.55 -21.02
CA VAL A 334 38.19 -7.02 -19.66
C VAL A 334 37.11 -7.89 -19.03
N HIS A 335 37.51 -8.70 -18.06
CA HIS A 335 36.59 -9.30 -17.09
C HIS A 335 36.24 -8.27 -16.05
N LEU A 336 34.97 -7.94 -15.94
CA LEU A 336 34.31 -7.40 -14.76
C LEU A 336 33.02 -8.16 -14.52
#